data_3387bdaebded2954566bad5f15e8889e
#
_entry.id   3387bdaebded2954566bad5f15e8889e
#
_cell.length_a   1.000
_cell.length_b   1.000
_cell.length_c   1.000
_cell.angle_alpha   90.00
_cell.angle_beta   90.00
_cell.angle_gamma   90.00
#
_symmetry.space_group_name_H-M   'P 1'
#
loop_
_entity.id
_entity.type
_entity.pdbx_description
1 polymer ?
#
loop_
_entity_poly.entity_id
_entity_poly.type
_entity_poly.pdbx_seq_one_letter_code
_entity_poly.pdbx_strand_id
1 'polypeptide(L)'
;MNRIRDLRTAAGWTQAELGHELGCVGQTVSKLENETRQLDPAMINALCDLFECTADYLLGRSQSPQPVLSDRKLRLLEAYDAADPRDRDFIDHLLRLDAPAEKKKAV
;
A
#
# COMPACT_ATOMS: atom_id res chain seq x y z
N MET A 1 -1.45 -8.38 16.00
CA MET A 1 -2.80 -7.82 15.83
C MET A 1 -2.83 -6.99 14.55
N ASN A 2 -3.83 -7.20 13.71
CA ASN A 2 -3.88 -6.50 12.43
C ASN A 2 -4.68 -5.20 12.54
N ARG A 3 -4.60 -4.38 11.50
CA ARG A 3 -5.25 -3.06 11.48
C ARG A 3 -6.50 -3.02 10.59
N ILE A 4 -7.06 -4.18 10.25
CA ILE A 4 -8.21 -4.22 9.33
C ILE A 4 -9.37 -3.38 9.88
N ARG A 5 -9.71 -3.57 11.14
CA ARG A 5 -10.80 -2.81 11.75
C ARG A 5 -10.53 -1.31 11.72
N ASP A 6 -9.32 -0.91 12.08
CA ASP A 6 -8.97 0.51 12.12
C ASP A 6 -9.08 1.14 10.74
N LEU A 7 -8.55 0.45 9.73
CA LEU A 7 -8.62 0.95 8.35
C LEU A 7 -10.06 0.99 7.85
N ARG A 8 -10.83 -0.04 8.16
CA ARG A 8 -12.23 -0.12 7.76
C ARG A 8 -13.04 1.03 8.37
N THR A 9 -12.90 1.24 9.68
CA THR A 9 -13.67 2.28 10.36
C THR A 9 -13.24 3.67 9.91
N ALA A 10 -11.96 3.86 9.66
CA ALA A 10 -11.47 5.15 9.15
C ALA A 10 -12.06 5.43 7.76
N ALA A 11 -12.31 4.42 6.97
CA ALA A 11 -12.93 4.58 5.65
C ALA A 11 -14.46 4.71 5.73
N GLY A 12 -15.04 4.51 6.91
CA GLY A 12 -16.48 4.62 7.10
C GLY A 12 -17.26 3.42 6.63
N TRP A 13 -16.64 2.24 6.56
CA TRP A 13 -17.28 1.04 6.05
C TRP A 13 -17.75 0.12 7.17
N THR A 14 -18.87 -0.57 6.91
CA THR A 14 -19.29 -1.69 7.75
C THR A 14 -18.50 -2.93 7.34
N GLN A 15 -18.58 -3.98 8.19
CA GLN A 15 -17.96 -5.27 7.85
C GLN A 15 -18.55 -5.83 6.56
N ALA A 16 -19.86 -5.68 6.36
CA ALA A 16 -20.53 -6.15 5.15
C ALA A 16 -20.03 -5.40 3.91
N GLU A 17 -19.85 -4.09 4.03
CA GLU A 17 -19.36 -3.28 2.92
C GLU A 17 -17.93 -3.66 2.54
N LEU A 18 -17.07 -3.83 3.54
CA LEU A 18 -15.72 -4.28 3.25
C LEU A 18 -15.71 -5.67 2.63
N GLY A 19 -16.55 -6.56 3.15
CA GLY A 19 -16.70 -7.90 2.59
C GLY A 19 -17.08 -7.84 1.11
N HIS A 20 -18.01 -6.97 0.77
CA HIS A 20 -18.42 -6.80 -0.62
C HIS A 20 -17.21 -6.41 -1.51
N GLU A 21 -16.39 -5.50 -1.03
CA GLU A 21 -15.20 -5.07 -1.78
C GLU A 21 -14.17 -6.18 -1.93
N LEU A 22 -14.11 -7.09 -0.95
CA LEU A 22 -13.16 -8.20 -0.97
C LEU A 22 -13.72 -9.47 -1.59
N GLY A 23 -15.00 -9.46 -1.96
CA GLY A 23 -15.64 -10.64 -2.52
C GLY A 23 -16.00 -11.69 -1.48
N CYS A 24 -16.23 -11.29 -0.23
CA CYS A 24 -16.63 -12.21 0.84
C CYS A 24 -17.74 -11.61 1.67
N VAL A 25 -18.24 -12.38 2.64
CA VAL A 25 -19.31 -11.90 3.52
C VAL A 25 -18.74 -11.18 4.73
N GLY A 26 -19.61 -10.37 5.38
CA GLY A 26 -19.19 -9.60 6.56
C GLY A 26 -18.70 -10.47 7.70
N GLN A 27 -19.23 -11.67 7.85
CA GLN A 27 -18.77 -12.61 8.87
C GLN A 27 -17.30 -13.00 8.67
N THR A 28 -16.88 -13.14 7.40
CA THR A 28 -15.49 -13.42 7.10
C THR A 28 -14.62 -12.25 7.53
N VAL A 29 -15.06 -11.02 7.26
CA VAL A 29 -14.33 -9.83 7.69
C VAL A 29 -14.20 -9.79 9.20
N SER A 30 -15.29 -10.10 9.91
CA SER A 30 -15.26 -10.15 11.37
C SER A 30 -14.23 -11.14 11.88
N LYS A 31 -14.16 -12.32 11.27
CA LYS A 31 -13.17 -13.33 11.66
C LYS A 31 -11.74 -12.88 11.38
N LEU A 32 -11.53 -12.18 10.28
CA LEU A 32 -10.21 -11.63 9.94
C LEU A 32 -9.79 -10.56 10.95
N GLU A 33 -10.73 -9.68 11.32
CA GLU A 33 -10.44 -8.62 12.30
C GLU A 33 -10.13 -9.19 13.68
N ASN A 34 -10.85 -10.24 14.08
CA ASN A 34 -10.66 -10.89 15.37
C ASN A 34 -9.55 -11.93 15.36
N GLU A 35 -8.92 -12.12 14.21
CA GLU A 35 -7.80 -13.05 14.03
C GLU A 35 -8.16 -14.50 14.33
N THR A 36 -9.45 -14.85 14.16
CA THR A 36 -9.91 -16.24 14.28
C THR A 36 -9.77 -16.97 12.96
N ARG A 37 -9.42 -16.25 11.91
CA ARG A 37 -9.12 -16.80 10.60
C ARG A 37 -7.84 -16.15 10.08
N GLN A 38 -6.94 -16.96 9.56
CA GLN A 38 -5.69 -16.44 9.03
C GLN A 38 -5.91 -15.68 7.73
N LEU A 39 -5.12 -14.63 7.55
CA LEU A 39 -5.07 -13.90 6.29
C LEU A 39 -4.17 -14.66 5.32
N ASP A 40 -4.71 -15.02 4.18
CA ASP A 40 -3.89 -15.61 3.12
C ASP A 40 -3.24 -14.49 2.27
N PRO A 41 -2.21 -14.83 1.46
CA PRO A 41 -1.53 -13.81 0.67
C PRO A 41 -2.45 -13.05 -0.27
N ALA A 42 -3.44 -13.70 -0.86
CA ALA A 42 -4.37 -13.03 -1.77
C ALA A 42 -5.21 -11.97 -1.03
N MET A 43 -5.65 -12.29 0.18
CA MET A 43 -6.42 -11.36 0.99
C MET A 43 -5.55 -10.20 1.46
N ILE A 44 -4.31 -10.48 1.86
CA ILE A 44 -3.37 -9.43 2.26
C ILE A 44 -3.15 -8.46 1.10
N ASN A 45 -2.92 -8.99 -0.09
CA ASN A 45 -2.71 -8.14 -1.28
C ASN A 45 -3.94 -7.29 -1.58
N ALA A 46 -5.14 -7.88 -1.50
CA ALA A 46 -6.38 -7.17 -1.77
C ALA A 46 -6.58 -6.03 -0.77
N LEU A 47 -6.33 -6.29 0.51
CA LEU A 47 -6.48 -5.28 1.55
C LEU A 47 -5.45 -4.17 1.40
N CYS A 48 -4.20 -4.51 1.07
CA CYS A 48 -3.16 -3.51 0.87
C CYS A 48 -3.48 -2.61 -0.32
N ASP A 49 -3.98 -3.19 -1.40
CA ASP A 49 -4.38 -2.41 -2.57
C ASP A 49 -5.56 -1.50 -2.25
N LEU A 50 -6.54 -2.03 -1.54
CA LEU A 50 -7.76 -1.29 -1.21
C LEU A 50 -7.47 -0.11 -0.29
N PHE A 51 -6.64 -0.32 0.73
CA PHE A 51 -6.31 0.71 1.71
C PHE A 51 -5.00 1.45 1.41
N GLU A 52 -4.33 1.10 0.32
CA GLU A 52 -3.09 1.75 -0.11
C GLU A 52 -2.04 1.78 1.00
N CYS A 53 -1.81 0.62 1.60
CA CYS A 53 -0.82 0.47 2.67
C CYS A 53 0.05 -0.75 2.41
N THR A 54 1.12 -0.88 3.20
CA THR A 54 1.99 -2.04 3.12
C THR A 54 1.44 -3.19 3.95
N ALA A 55 1.88 -4.41 3.62
CA ALA A 55 1.51 -5.59 4.40
C ALA A 55 2.01 -5.47 5.84
N ASP A 56 3.19 -4.90 6.05
CA ASP A 56 3.72 -4.72 7.40
C ASP A 56 2.83 -3.80 8.23
N TYR A 57 2.33 -2.74 7.65
CA TYR A 57 1.41 -1.85 8.34
C TYR A 57 0.09 -2.56 8.64
N LEU A 58 -0.47 -3.26 7.65
CA LEU A 58 -1.72 -3.99 7.81
C LEU A 58 -1.62 -5.01 8.95
N LEU A 59 -0.50 -5.69 9.04
CA LEU A 59 -0.28 -6.74 10.05
C LEU A 59 0.20 -6.20 11.39
N GLY A 60 0.33 -4.89 11.53
CA GLY A 60 0.73 -4.27 12.78
C GLY A 60 2.22 -4.30 13.06
N ARG A 61 3.02 -4.62 12.06
CA ARG A 61 4.48 -4.69 12.23
C ARG A 61 5.18 -3.36 12.02
N SER A 62 4.52 -2.42 11.37
CA SER A 62 5.06 -1.10 11.06
C SER A 62 4.10 -0.03 11.53
N GLN A 63 4.62 1.12 11.94
CA GLN A 63 3.81 2.26 12.34
C GLN A 63 3.46 3.17 11.16
N SER A 64 4.11 2.96 10.02
CA SER A 64 3.89 3.80 8.83
C SER A 64 3.17 3.00 7.76
N PRO A 65 2.09 3.53 7.16
CA PRO A 65 1.40 2.85 6.06
C PRO A 65 2.22 2.82 4.78
N GLN A 66 3.27 3.61 4.69
CA GLN A 66 4.12 3.67 3.51
C GLN A 66 5.46 2.99 3.79
N PRO A 67 6.14 2.51 2.74
CA PRO A 67 7.47 1.93 2.93
C PRO A 67 8.41 2.94 3.55
N VAL A 68 9.27 2.46 4.46
CA VAL A 68 10.29 3.30 5.06
C VAL A 68 11.43 3.44 4.06
N LEU A 69 11.77 4.68 3.71
CA LEU A 69 12.86 4.96 2.79
C LEU A 69 14.16 5.15 3.56
N SER A 70 15.26 4.65 3.00
CA SER A 70 16.57 4.90 3.56
C SER A 70 16.92 6.38 3.41
N ASP A 71 17.84 6.88 4.24
CA ASP A 71 18.30 8.27 4.15
C ASP A 71 18.80 8.60 2.75
N ARG A 72 19.49 7.66 2.12
CA ARG A 72 20.02 7.87 0.78
C ARG A 72 18.90 8.07 -0.23
N LYS A 73 17.84 7.26 -0.15
CA LYS A 73 16.70 7.40 -1.06
C LYS A 73 15.97 8.71 -0.83
N LEU A 74 15.82 9.11 0.43
CA LEU A 74 15.19 10.40 0.74
C LEU A 74 16.00 11.55 0.17
N ARG A 75 17.33 11.52 0.31
CA ARG A 75 18.19 12.56 -0.27
C ARG A 75 18.09 12.58 -1.78
N LEU A 76 18.01 11.41 -2.40
CA LEU A 76 17.86 11.33 -3.86
C LEU A 76 16.56 11.99 -4.30
N LEU A 77 15.45 11.70 -3.61
CA LEU A 77 14.17 12.31 -3.94
C LEU A 77 14.21 13.83 -3.74
N GLU A 78 14.78 14.29 -2.65
CA GLU A 78 14.89 15.72 -2.37
C GLU A 78 15.76 16.42 -3.42
N ALA A 79 16.87 15.80 -3.79
CA ALA A 79 17.77 16.35 -4.81
C ALA A 79 17.07 16.40 -6.17
N TYR A 80 16.30 15.36 -6.49
CA TYR A 80 15.57 15.32 -7.74
C TYR A 80 14.53 16.44 -7.79
N ASP A 81 13.79 16.64 -6.71
CA ASP A 81 12.77 17.67 -6.64
C ASP A 81 13.36 19.07 -6.72
N ALA A 82 14.59 19.24 -6.20
CA ALA A 82 15.27 20.53 -6.21
C ALA A 82 16.04 20.77 -7.50
N ALA A 83 16.20 19.75 -8.35
CA ALA A 83 16.95 19.89 -9.59
C ALA A 83 16.15 20.70 -10.62
N ASP A 84 16.87 21.38 -11.52
CA ASP A 84 16.19 22.08 -12.59
C ASP A 84 15.67 21.09 -13.64
N PRO A 85 14.78 21.52 -14.55
CA PRO A 85 14.18 20.60 -15.51
C PRO A 85 15.18 19.86 -16.39
N ARG A 86 16.31 20.50 -16.71
CA ARG A 86 17.33 19.88 -17.53
C ARG A 86 17.97 18.71 -16.82
N ASP A 87 18.31 18.91 -15.55
CA ASP A 87 18.91 17.85 -14.73
C ASP A 87 17.95 16.71 -14.50
N ARG A 88 16.67 17.02 -14.29
CA ARG A 88 15.64 15.98 -14.14
C ARG A 88 15.52 15.15 -15.40
N ASP A 89 15.52 15.78 -16.55
CA ASP A 89 15.46 15.08 -17.83
C ASP A 89 16.64 14.13 -17.99
N PHE A 90 17.83 14.58 -17.60
CA PHE A 90 19.01 13.75 -17.65
C PHE A 90 18.88 12.53 -16.73
N ILE A 91 18.42 12.75 -15.51
CA ILE A 91 18.23 11.68 -14.54
C ILE A 91 17.14 10.70 -15.03
N ASP A 92 16.04 11.22 -15.53
CA ASP A 92 14.96 10.39 -16.05
C ASP A 92 15.45 9.50 -17.17
N HIS A 93 16.25 10.07 -18.07
CA HIS A 93 16.80 9.30 -19.19
C HIS A 93 17.79 8.26 -18.71
N LEU A 94 18.67 8.63 -17.80
CA LEU A 94 19.67 7.73 -17.24
C LEU A 94 19.03 6.53 -16.55
N LEU A 95 17.96 6.76 -15.80
CA LEU A 95 17.27 5.73 -15.06
C LEU A 95 16.08 5.14 -15.84
N ARG A 96 15.87 5.61 -17.07
CA ARG A 96 14.80 5.16 -17.96
C ARG A 96 13.41 5.42 -17.39
N LEU A 97 13.27 6.48 -16.61
CA LEU A 97 11.99 6.87 -16.05
C LEU A 97 11.11 7.59 -17.07
N ASP A 98 11.70 8.05 -18.18
CA ASP A 98 10.99 8.73 -19.25
C ASP A 98 10.30 7.75 -20.20
N ALA A 99 10.58 6.45 -20.07
CA ALA A 99 9.88 5.44 -20.86
C ALA A 99 8.43 5.31 -20.40
N PRO A 100 7.48 4.97 -21.30
CA PRO A 100 6.11 4.74 -20.87
C PRO A 100 6.06 3.70 -19.77
N ALA A 101 5.25 3.97 -18.74
CA ALA A 101 5.09 3.02 -17.64
C ALA A 101 4.44 1.76 -18.18
N GLU A 102 5.08 0.64 -17.91
CA GLU A 102 4.48 -0.59 -18.23
C GLU A 102 3.50 -0.86 -17.20
N LYS A 103 2.89 -0.68 -17.07
CA LYS A 103 2.12 -0.92 -16.13
C LYS A 103 2.39 -1.61 -15.11
N LYS A 104 2.72 -1.38 -14.64
CA LYS A 104 3.09 -1.94 -13.66
C LYS A 104 2.17 -2.68 -13.00
N LYS A 105 1.70 -2.92 -13.26
CA LYS A 105 1.04 -3.52 -12.69
C LYS A 105 1.02 -4.33 -12.14
N ALA A 106 0.94 -4.51 -11.92
CA ALA A 106 0.94 -5.11 -11.31
C ALA A 106 0.86 -5.88 -10.89
N VAL A 107 1.03 -6.12 -10.73
CA VAL A 107 1.14 -6.81 -10.25
C VAL A 107 1.04 -7.31 -9.97
#